data_a9cf9315bd299cc2b4a4cfdabeb209d9
#
_entry.id   a9cf9315bd299cc2b4a4cfdabeb209d9
#
_cell.length_a   1.000
_cell.length_b   1.000
_cell.length_c   1.000
_cell.angle_alpha   90.00
_cell.angle_beta   90.00
_cell.angle_gamma   90.00
#
_symmetry.space_group_name_H-M   'P 1'
#
loop_
_entity.id
_entity.type
_entity.pdbx_description
1 polymer ?
#
loop_
_entity_poly.entity_id
_entity_poly.type
_entity_poly.pdbx_seq_one_letter_code
_entity_poly.pdbx_strand_id
1 'polypeptide(L)'
;MSPRVARLLIWPFAVAALALRICTELWFKPVTWRIEPSGLAFLAWVAAQGACFLLLAAGHALLTRRVRQRPATWEIAAGAESFVASASPRWLGPWAILVGWLAAGAVFTERVPGEDRVRLAEIPGALALSIAVPAIVLAAMAAVLLLDRPRLILDRNGITRQGLLRRTLLRWDELLPGGPPPARGTANLTLMRQPATPGRPPVPTSLPTRPLDVDPAFLAETIRHYVEHPERRPAIGTQHELDRLRPAVG
;
A
#
# COMPACT_ATOMS: atom_id res chain seq x y z
N MET A 1 12.51 9.73 -11.42
CA MET A 1 12.53 8.38 -10.78
C MET A 1 11.35 7.61 -11.32
N SER A 2 11.54 6.37 -11.80
CA SER A 2 10.45 5.55 -12.29
C SER A 2 9.59 5.00 -11.14
N PRO A 3 8.30 4.68 -11.36
CA PRO A 3 7.45 4.06 -10.34
C PRO A 3 8.00 2.74 -9.79
N ARG A 4 8.71 1.98 -10.64
CA ARG A 4 9.37 0.73 -10.25
C ARG A 4 10.50 0.97 -9.23
N VAL A 5 11.35 1.97 -9.48
CA VAL A 5 12.42 2.36 -8.53
C VAL A 5 11.82 2.87 -7.22
N ALA A 6 10.73 3.65 -7.28
CA ALA A 6 10.03 4.11 -6.08
C ALA A 6 9.47 2.94 -5.25
N ARG A 7 8.98 1.87 -5.88
CA ARG A 7 8.55 0.65 -5.20
C ARG A 7 9.72 -0.12 -4.57
N LEU A 8 10.85 -0.22 -5.27
CA LEU A 8 12.05 -0.87 -4.71
C LEU A 8 12.61 -0.12 -3.50
N LEU A 9 12.50 1.22 -3.46
CA LEU A 9 12.92 2.02 -2.31
C LEU A 9 12.11 1.75 -1.04
N ILE A 10 10.92 1.19 -1.14
CA ILE A 10 10.09 0.84 0.03
C ILE A 10 10.84 -0.14 0.94
N TRP A 11 11.55 -1.11 0.34
CA TRP A 11 12.24 -2.16 1.07
C TRP A 11 13.33 -1.65 2.02
N PRO A 12 14.34 -0.88 1.55
CA PRO A 12 15.36 -0.35 2.45
C PRO A 12 14.80 0.55 3.55
N PHE A 13 13.74 1.32 3.29
CA PHE A 13 13.11 2.15 4.33
C PHE A 13 12.38 1.31 5.38
N ALA A 14 11.73 0.22 5.00
CA ALA A 14 11.07 -0.67 5.94
C ALA A 14 12.08 -1.45 6.81
N VAL A 15 13.17 -1.92 6.21
CA VAL A 15 14.28 -2.55 6.94
C VAL A 15 14.95 -1.55 7.87
N ALA A 16 15.18 -0.32 7.41
CA ALA A 16 15.73 0.74 8.25
C ALA A 16 14.81 1.09 9.43
N ALA A 17 13.48 1.07 9.22
CA ALA A 17 12.52 1.32 10.29
C ALA A 17 12.58 0.23 11.36
N LEU A 18 12.63 -1.03 10.95
CA LEU A 18 12.80 -2.16 11.86
C LEU A 18 14.14 -2.07 12.62
N ALA A 19 15.25 -1.87 11.91
CA ALA A 19 16.58 -1.77 12.52
C ALA A 19 16.68 -0.59 13.49
N LEU A 20 16.21 0.59 13.08
CA LEU A 20 16.28 1.79 13.92
C LEU A 20 15.41 1.65 15.19
N ARG A 21 14.26 1.00 15.10
CA ARG A 21 13.43 0.70 16.25
C ARG A 21 14.15 -0.24 17.22
N ILE A 22 14.79 -1.29 16.72
CA ILE A 22 15.60 -2.20 17.56
C ILE A 22 16.77 -1.44 18.21
N CYS A 23 17.47 -0.61 17.43
CA CYS A 23 18.57 0.21 17.95
C CYS A 23 18.11 1.14 19.09
N THR A 24 16.95 1.80 18.94
CA THR A 24 16.41 2.65 19.99
C THR A 24 16.01 1.87 21.24
N GLU A 25 15.52 0.64 21.11
CA GLU A 25 15.25 -0.22 22.27
C GLU A 25 16.52 -0.66 22.99
N LEU A 26 17.57 -1.03 22.26
CA LEU A 26 18.78 -1.60 22.86
C LEU A 26 19.72 -0.53 23.42
N TRP A 27 19.85 0.62 22.75
CA TRP A 27 20.86 1.62 23.10
C TRP A 27 20.29 2.92 23.68
N PHE A 28 19.15 3.40 23.18
CA PHE A 28 18.59 4.66 23.64
C PHE A 28 17.76 4.50 24.92
N LYS A 29 16.99 3.43 25.04
CA LYS A 29 16.16 3.16 26.21
C LYS A 29 16.95 3.13 27.52
N PRO A 30 18.15 2.50 27.64
CA PRO A 30 18.97 2.57 28.82
C PRO A 30 19.39 4.01 29.22
N VAL A 31 19.66 4.86 28.22
CA VAL A 31 20.03 6.25 28.48
C VAL A 31 18.87 7.03 29.12
N THR A 32 17.63 6.72 28.75
CA THR A 32 16.46 7.39 29.32
C THR A 32 16.25 7.07 30.79
N TRP A 33 16.77 5.95 31.31
CA TRP A 33 16.64 5.58 32.72
C TRP A 33 17.41 6.51 33.68
N ARG A 34 18.32 7.33 33.16
CA ARG A 34 19.05 8.35 33.90
C ARG A 34 18.27 9.65 34.03
N ILE A 35 17.12 9.75 33.38
CA ILE A 35 16.28 10.95 33.39
C ILE A 35 15.27 10.83 34.54
N GLU A 36 15.28 11.81 35.44
CA GLU A 36 14.28 11.91 36.49
C GLU A 36 13.42 13.18 36.24
N PRO A 37 12.11 13.15 36.52
CA PRO A 37 11.31 12.00 36.96
C PRO A 37 11.00 11.00 35.83
N SER A 38 10.57 9.78 36.17
CA SER A 38 10.30 8.68 35.26
C SER A 38 9.32 9.01 34.09
N GLY A 39 8.43 9.97 34.33
CA GLY A 39 7.52 10.50 33.30
C GLY A 39 8.28 11.21 32.16
N LEU A 40 9.33 11.97 32.48
CA LEU A 40 10.19 12.60 31.46
C LEU A 40 11.02 11.57 30.70
N ALA A 41 11.52 10.53 31.38
CA ALA A 41 12.20 9.41 30.74
C ALA A 41 11.31 8.73 29.68
N PHE A 42 10.05 8.43 30.03
CA PHE A 42 9.08 7.86 29.11
C PHE A 42 8.79 8.78 27.94
N LEU A 43 8.56 10.09 28.20
CA LEU A 43 8.32 11.06 27.13
C LEU A 43 9.51 11.19 26.18
N ALA A 44 10.74 11.23 26.72
CA ALA A 44 11.96 11.26 25.91
C ALA A 44 12.09 10.04 25.01
N TRP A 45 11.79 8.85 25.55
CA TRP A 45 11.79 7.61 24.77
C TRP A 45 10.72 7.63 23.67
N VAL A 46 9.48 8.02 23.98
CA VAL A 46 8.38 8.13 22.98
C VAL A 46 8.73 9.16 21.91
N ALA A 47 9.28 10.31 22.30
CA ALA A 47 9.68 11.37 21.39
C ALA A 47 10.79 10.89 20.43
N ALA A 48 11.81 10.17 20.94
CA ALA A 48 12.85 9.58 20.11
C ALA A 48 12.28 8.57 19.12
N GLN A 49 11.38 7.71 19.57
CA GLN A 49 10.67 6.76 18.70
C GLN A 49 9.90 7.46 17.60
N GLY A 50 9.11 8.48 17.97
CA GLY A 50 8.36 9.28 17.03
C GLY A 50 9.24 10.02 16.01
N ALA A 51 10.33 10.62 16.47
CA ALA A 51 11.29 11.32 15.62
C ALA A 51 11.95 10.37 14.62
N CYS A 52 12.39 9.19 15.03
CA CYS A 52 12.96 8.18 14.15
C CYS A 52 11.96 7.71 13.08
N PHE A 53 10.72 7.43 13.47
CA PHE A 53 9.66 7.07 12.54
C PHE A 53 9.38 8.19 11.53
N LEU A 54 9.21 9.42 12.01
CA LEU A 54 8.93 10.58 11.17
C LEU A 54 10.08 10.89 10.22
N LEU A 55 11.33 10.74 10.64
CA LEU A 55 12.51 10.92 9.80
C LEU A 55 12.48 9.97 8.60
N LEU A 56 12.20 8.70 8.84
CA LEU A 56 12.12 7.70 7.77
C LEU A 56 10.92 7.96 6.85
N ALA A 57 9.76 8.27 7.41
CA ALA A 57 8.57 8.59 6.64
C ALA A 57 8.77 9.85 5.78
N ALA A 58 9.39 10.89 6.35
CA ALA A 58 9.72 12.12 5.63
C ALA A 58 10.78 11.88 4.55
N GLY A 59 11.84 11.12 4.85
CA GLY A 59 12.88 10.75 3.89
C GLY A 59 12.30 10.00 2.69
N HIS A 60 11.47 8.97 2.94
CA HIS A 60 10.75 8.28 1.87
C HIS A 60 9.84 9.22 1.09
N ALA A 61 9.09 10.07 1.80
CA ALA A 61 8.19 11.04 1.17
C ALA A 61 8.95 12.06 0.31
N LEU A 62 10.12 12.53 0.70
CA LEU A 62 10.95 13.45 -0.06
C LEU A 62 11.52 12.79 -1.31
N LEU A 63 12.05 11.57 -1.19
CA LEU A 63 12.61 10.82 -2.32
C LEU A 63 11.54 10.45 -3.35
N THR A 64 10.34 10.13 -2.90
CA THR A 64 9.24 9.74 -3.79
C THR A 64 8.35 10.90 -4.22
N ARG A 65 8.66 12.14 -3.84
CA ARG A 65 7.82 13.33 -4.14
C ARG A 65 7.46 13.50 -5.62
N ARG A 66 8.39 13.17 -6.53
CA ARG A 66 8.19 13.29 -7.98
C ARG A 66 7.27 12.20 -8.58
N VAL A 67 7.05 11.11 -7.87
CA VAL A 67 6.17 9.98 -8.27
C VAL A 67 4.79 10.10 -7.61
N ARG A 68 4.51 11.21 -6.93
CA ARG A 68 3.24 11.41 -6.20
C ARG A 68 2.06 11.75 -7.07
N GLN A 69 2.28 12.22 -8.28
CA GLN A 69 1.22 12.44 -9.25
C GLN A 69 0.85 11.07 -9.83
N ARG A 70 -0.38 10.66 -9.59
CA ARG A 70 -0.92 9.43 -10.16
C ARG A 70 -1.05 9.63 -11.66
N PRO A 71 -0.52 8.71 -12.47
CA PRO A 71 -0.60 8.85 -13.92
C PRO A 71 -2.03 8.68 -14.41
N ALA A 72 -2.45 9.52 -15.35
CA ALA A 72 -3.67 9.32 -16.14
C ALA A 72 -3.38 8.36 -17.29
N THR A 73 -2.93 7.15 -16.97
CA THR A 73 -2.60 6.11 -17.95
C THR A 73 -2.62 4.73 -17.30
N TRP A 74 -2.60 3.70 -18.15
CA TRP A 74 -2.50 2.30 -17.75
C TRP A 74 -1.15 1.73 -18.11
N GLU A 75 -0.71 0.71 -17.37
CA GLU A 75 0.35 -0.20 -17.79
C GLU A 75 -0.29 -1.34 -18.63
N ILE A 76 0.33 -1.71 -19.74
CA ILE A 76 -0.10 -2.90 -20.50
C ILE A 76 0.62 -4.11 -19.89
N ALA A 77 -0.15 -5.13 -19.51
CA ALA A 77 0.44 -6.36 -18.99
C ALA A 77 1.23 -7.10 -20.07
N ALA A 78 2.47 -7.45 -19.80
CA ALA A 78 3.27 -8.24 -20.71
C ALA A 78 2.63 -9.62 -20.96
N GLY A 79 2.31 -9.93 -22.20
CA GLY A 79 1.73 -11.21 -22.61
C GLY A 79 0.24 -11.42 -22.28
N ALA A 80 -0.45 -10.37 -21.80
CA ALA A 80 -1.88 -10.42 -21.53
C ALA A 80 -2.57 -9.21 -22.17
N GLU A 81 -3.72 -9.44 -22.82
CA GLU A 81 -4.57 -8.39 -23.35
C GLU A 81 -5.33 -7.71 -22.21
N SER A 82 -4.62 -6.93 -21.40
CA SER A 82 -5.20 -6.27 -20.24
C SER A 82 -4.45 -5.00 -19.83
N PHE A 83 -5.18 -4.05 -19.28
CA PHE A 83 -4.64 -2.87 -18.61
C PHE A 83 -4.46 -3.16 -17.13
N VAL A 84 -3.36 -2.69 -16.57
CA VAL A 84 -3.02 -2.89 -15.16
C VAL A 84 -2.74 -1.55 -14.49
N ALA A 85 -3.36 -1.35 -13.33
CA ALA A 85 -2.96 -0.33 -12.38
C ALA A 85 -2.29 -1.03 -11.20
N SER A 86 -0.99 -0.84 -11.11
CA SER A 86 -0.13 -1.41 -10.08
C SER A 86 -0.33 -0.73 -8.72
N ALA A 87 0.27 -1.29 -7.66
CA ALA A 87 0.25 -0.69 -6.34
C ALA A 87 0.99 0.65 -6.30
N SER A 88 0.38 1.65 -5.67
CA SER A 88 0.96 2.99 -5.53
C SER A 88 2.11 2.99 -4.52
N PRO A 89 3.33 3.42 -4.91
CA PRO A 89 4.45 3.58 -3.99
C PRO A 89 4.14 4.55 -2.85
N ARG A 90 3.33 5.57 -3.15
CA ARG A 90 2.89 6.57 -2.18
C ARG A 90 2.06 5.97 -1.04
N TRP A 91 1.29 4.93 -1.33
CA TRP A 91 0.47 4.25 -0.34
C TRP A 91 1.24 3.15 0.37
N LEU A 92 1.98 2.32 -0.40
CA LEU A 92 2.73 1.18 0.14
C LEU A 92 3.88 1.62 1.05
N GLY A 93 4.60 2.70 0.71
CA GLY A 93 5.79 3.12 1.45
C GLY A 93 5.53 3.43 2.93
N PRO A 94 4.61 4.35 3.28
CA PRO A 94 4.26 4.64 4.66
C PRO A 94 3.76 3.40 5.42
N TRP A 95 2.96 2.54 4.76
CA TRP A 95 2.50 1.29 5.36
C TRP A 95 3.62 0.31 5.65
N ALA A 96 4.57 0.16 4.73
CA ALA A 96 5.71 -0.73 4.91
C ALA A 96 6.63 -0.24 6.05
N ILE A 97 6.88 1.08 6.11
CA ILE A 97 7.65 1.70 7.20
C ILE A 97 6.94 1.46 8.54
N LEU A 98 5.62 1.70 8.61
CA LEU A 98 4.83 1.49 9.82
C LEU A 98 4.84 0.03 10.26
N VAL A 99 4.62 -0.89 9.33
CA VAL A 99 4.58 -2.33 9.63
C VAL A 99 5.95 -2.85 10.05
N GLY A 100 7.04 -2.41 9.39
CA GLY A 100 8.41 -2.72 9.84
C GLY A 100 8.71 -2.17 11.22
N TRP A 101 8.28 -0.94 11.50
CA TRP A 101 8.40 -0.31 12.81
C TRP A 101 7.66 -1.08 13.91
N LEU A 102 6.41 -1.48 13.64
CA LEU A 102 5.59 -2.22 14.60
C LEU A 102 6.13 -3.64 14.84
N ALA A 103 6.65 -4.30 13.80
CA ALA A 103 7.24 -5.63 13.91
C ALA A 103 8.44 -5.67 14.88
N ALA A 104 9.24 -4.60 14.93
CA ALA A 104 10.33 -4.48 15.87
C ALA A 104 9.85 -4.39 17.32
N GLY A 105 8.59 -4.01 17.57
CA GLY A 105 7.97 -4.04 18.90
C GLY A 105 7.79 -5.45 19.47
N ALA A 106 7.92 -6.49 18.65
CA ALA A 106 7.95 -7.89 19.11
C ALA A 106 9.32 -8.32 19.67
N VAL A 107 10.32 -7.43 19.64
CA VAL A 107 11.61 -7.69 20.30
C VAL A 107 11.46 -7.37 21.77
N PHE A 108 11.31 -8.41 22.58
CA PHE A 108 11.13 -8.29 24.02
C PHE A 108 12.48 -8.08 24.71
N THR A 109 12.59 -6.96 25.41
CA THR A 109 13.80 -6.60 26.14
C THR A 109 13.50 -6.38 27.63
N GLU A 110 14.44 -6.74 28.47
CA GLU A 110 14.37 -6.49 29.91
C GLU A 110 15.62 -5.75 30.42
N ARG A 111 15.51 -5.05 31.55
CA ARG A 111 16.62 -4.36 32.18
C ARG A 111 17.49 -5.37 32.92
N VAL A 112 18.81 -5.27 32.77
CA VAL A 112 19.75 -6.04 33.57
C VAL A 112 19.85 -5.37 34.93
N PRO A 113 19.53 -6.09 36.02
CA PRO A 113 19.63 -5.52 37.37
C PRO A 113 21.06 -5.04 37.67
N GLY A 114 21.19 -3.80 38.16
CA GLY A 114 22.48 -3.23 38.51
C GLY A 114 23.32 -2.66 37.37
N GLU A 115 22.85 -2.77 36.14
CA GLU A 115 23.53 -2.25 34.94
C GLU A 115 22.60 -1.35 34.10
N ASP A 116 23.20 -0.38 33.42
CA ASP A 116 22.52 0.44 32.41
C ASP A 116 22.50 -0.29 31.06
N ARG A 117 22.07 -1.58 31.06
CA ARG A 117 22.03 -2.42 29.89
C ARG A 117 20.66 -3.07 29.74
N VAL A 118 20.34 -3.40 28.48
CA VAL A 118 19.15 -4.16 28.09
C VAL A 118 19.62 -5.49 27.54
N ARG A 119 18.93 -6.56 27.91
CA ARG A 119 19.07 -7.89 27.28
C ARG A 119 17.75 -8.34 26.71
N LEU A 120 17.78 -9.37 25.88
CA LEU A 120 16.54 -10.05 25.48
C LEU A 120 15.89 -10.67 26.71
N ALA A 121 14.58 -10.51 26.82
CA ALA A 121 13.83 -11.04 27.97
C ALA A 121 13.93 -12.56 28.07
N GLU A 122 14.21 -13.06 29.26
CA GLU A 122 14.31 -14.51 29.57
C GLU A 122 12.93 -15.17 29.77
N ILE A 123 11.90 -14.63 29.07
CA ILE A 123 10.56 -15.20 29.09
C ILE A 123 10.51 -16.37 28.08
N PRO A 124 9.94 -17.53 28.44
CA PRO A 124 9.79 -18.63 27.50
C PRO A 124 9.14 -18.21 26.18
N GLY A 125 9.82 -18.46 25.06
CA GLY A 125 9.35 -18.07 23.73
C GLY A 125 9.67 -16.62 23.29
N ALA A 126 10.19 -15.74 24.16
CA ALA A 126 10.52 -14.36 23.81
C ALA A 126 11.50 -14.28 22.64
N LEU A 127 12.58 -15.07 22.66
CA LEU A 127 13.56 -15.12 21.58
C LEU A 127 12.90 -15.58 20.27
N ALA A 128 12.09 -16.64 20.32
CA ALA A 128 11.40 -17.15 19.12
C ALA A 128 10.47 -16.10 18.53
N LEU A 129 9.68 -15.38 19.34
CA LEU A 129 8.79 -14.31 18.89
C LEU A 129 9.57 -13.12 18.36
N SER A 130 10.67 -12.72 19.02
CA SER A 130 11.53 -11.62 18.59
C SER A 130 12.18 -11.84 17.23
N ILE A 131 12.37 -13.09 16.82
CA ILE A 131 12.88 -13.44 15.48
C ILE A 131 11.73 -13.70 14.50
N ALA A 132 10.74 -14.52 14.90
CA ALA A 132 9.69 -14.97 14.00
C ALA A 132 8.80 -13.83 13.51
N VAL A 133 8.39 -12.91 14.38
CA VAL A 133 7.48 -11.82 13.99
C VAL A 133 8.12 -10.88 12.97
N PRO A 134 9.33 -10.31 13.19
CA PRO A 134 10.00 -9.53 12.16
C PRO A 134 10.23 -10.30 10.86
N ALA A 135 10.64 -11.58 10.94
CA ALA A 135 10.89 -12.40 9.76
C ALA A 135 9.60 -12.63 8.94
N ILE A 136 8.49 -12.96 9.58
CA ILE A 136 7.18 -13.12 8.93
C ILE A 136 6.73 -11.81 8.29
N VAL A 137 6.88 -10.69 8.98
CA VAL A 137 6.51 -9.38 8.45
C VAL A 137 7.36 -9.02 7.25
N LEU A 138 8.68 -9.19 7.31
CA LEU A 138 9.57 -8.94 6.18
C LEU A 138 9.25 -9.85 4.99
N ALA A 139 8.98 -11.14 5.23
CA ALA A 139 8.59 -12.07 4.18
C ALA A 139 7.24 -11.69 3.55
N ALA A 140 6.24 -11.30 4.35
CA ALA A 140 4.95 -10.83 3.86
C ALA A 140 5.09 -9.55 3.03
N MET A 141 5.93 -8.61 3.47
CA MET A 141 6.23 -7.39 2.71
C MET A 141 6.93 -7.70 1.39
N ALA A 142 7.92 -8.61 1.40
CA ALA A 142 8.58 -9.06 0.18
C ALA A 142 7.56 -9.68 -0.79
N ALA A 143 6.67 -10.53 -0.29
CA ALA A 143 5.60 -11.12 -1.11
C ALA A 143 4.69 -10.06 -1.73
N VAL A 144 4.27 -9.04 -0.97
CA VAL A 144 3.45 -7.92 -1.46
C VAL A 144 4.15 -7.17 -2.60
N LEU A 145 5.44 -6.88 -2.44
CA LEU A 145 6.24 -6.16 -3.44
C LEU A 145 6.54 -7.02 -4.68
N LEU A 146 6.89 -8.29 -4.50
CA LEU A 146 7.20 -9.20 -5.60
C LEU A 146 5.95 -9.57 -6.41
N LEU A 147 4.82 -9.75 -5.75
CA LEU A 147 3.53 -10.07 -6.40
C LEU A 147 2.83 -8.82 -6.96
N ASP A 148 3.41 -7.63 -6.76
CA ASP A 148 2.82 -6.34 -7.16
C ASP A 148 1.35 -6.21 -6.73
N ARG A 149 1.10 -6.41 -5.44
CA ARG A 149 -0.26 -6.31 -4.86
C ARG A 149 -0.35 -5.13 -3.88
N PRO A 150 -1.51 -4.49 -3.76
CA PRO A 150 -2.75 -4.69 -4.52
C PRO A 150 -2.65 -4.13 -5.94
N ARG A 151 -3.35 -4.73 -6.89
CA ARG A 151 -3.45 -4.23 -8.27
C ARG A 151 -4.85 -4.36 -8.84
N LEU A 152 -5.14 -3.55 -9.84
CA LEU A 152 -6.38 -3.59 -10.61
C LEU A 152 -6.06 -3.99 -12.04
N ILE A 153 -6.84 -4.91 -12.58
CA ILE A 153 -6.70 -5.39 -13.96
C ILE A 153 -8.02 -5.17 -14.67
N LEU A 154 -7.97 -4.50 -15.82
CA LEU A 154 -9.09 -4.40 -16.73
C LEU A 154 -8.81 -5.31 -17.93
N ASP A 155 -9.74 -6.19 -18.23
CA ASP A 155 -9.72 -7.06 -19.39
C ASP A 155 -11.09 -7.09 -20.09
N ARG A 156 -11.20 -7.81 -21.20
CA ARG A 156 -12.46 -7.96 -21.96
C ARG A 156 -13.63 -8.49 -21.12
N ASN A 157 -13.37 -9.20 -20.04
CA ASN A 157 -14.39 -9.84 -19.21
C ASN A 157 -14.88 -8.92 -18.08
N GLY A 158 -14.03 -7.97 -17.61
CA GLY A 158 -14.40 -7.11 -16.49
C GLY A 158 -13.21 -6.46 -15.78
N ILE A 159 -13.50 -6.07 -14.55
CA ILE A 159 -12.58 -5.44 -13.63
C ILE A 159 -12.16 -6.47 -12.58
N THR A 160 -10.91 -6.90 -12.62
CA THR A 160 -10.34 -7.80 -11.60
C THR A 160 -9.56 -7.00 -10.58
N ARG A 161 -10.04 -6.97 -9.35
CA ARG A 161 -9.30 -6.47 -8.21
C ARG A 161 -8.51 -7.60 -7.56
N GLN A 162 -7.20 -7.48 -7.54
CA GLN A 162 -6.32 -8.38 -6.79
C GLN A 162 -5.85 -7.63 -5.52
N GLY A 163 -6.48 -7.94 -4.39
CA GLY A 163 -6.03 -7.50 -3.07
C GLY A 163 -4.82 -8.31 -2.58
N LEU A 164 -4.45 -8.14 -1.31
CA LEU A 164 -3.35 -8.89 -0.72
C LEU A 164 -3.62 -10.40 -0.72
N LEU A 165 -4.82 -10.81 -0.29
CA LEU A 165 -5.22 -12.22 -0.12
C LEU A 165 -6.39 -12.64 -1.01
N ARG A 166 -7.17 -11.69 -1.52
CA ARG A 166 -8.40 -11.98 -2.26
C ARG A 166 -8.35 -11.40 -3.67
N ARG A 167 -8.90 -12.18 -4.60
CA ARG A 167 -9.19 -11.75 -5.98
C ARG A 167 -10.70 -11.62 -6.12
N THR A 168 -11.16 -10.51 -6.66
CA THR A 168 -12.57 -10.25 -6.95
C THR A 168 -12.69 -9.82 -8.40
N LEU A 169 -13.52 -10.51 -9.16
CA LEU A 169 -13.88 -10.15 -10.52
C LEU A 169 -15.25 -9.48 -10.48
N LEU A 170 -15.35 -8.33 -11.11
CA LEU A 170 -16.60 -7.61 -11.39
C LEU A 170 -16.78 -7.58 -12.92
N ARG A 171 -17.75 -8.31 -13.41
CA ARG A 171 -17.99 -8.42 -14.85
C ARG A 171 -18.62 -7.14 -15.40
N TRP A 172 -18.33 -6.82 -16.67
CA TRP A 172 -18.90 -5.63 -17.30
C TRP A 172 -20.42 -5.65 -17.38
N ASP A 173 -21.00 -6.83 -17.62
CA ASP A 173 -22.44 -7.05 -17.70
C ASP A 173 -23.18 -6.94 -16.34
N GLU A 174 -22.44 -6.99 -15.25
CA GLU A 174 -22.97 -6.74 -13.90
C GLU A 174 -23.05 -5.25 -13.54
N LEU A 175 -22.44 -4.37 -14.32
CA LEU A 175 -22.45 -2.94 -14.07
C LEU A 175 -23.66 -2.27 -14.68
N LEU A 176 -24.20 -1.28 -13.96
CA LEU A 176 -25.27 -0.45 -14.51
C LEU A 176 -24.74 0.48 -15.61
N PRO A 177 -25.57 0.73 -16.66
CA PRO A 177 -25.29 1.78 -17.64
C PRO A 177 -25.02 3.14 -16.97
N GLY A 178 -24.19 3.97 -17.63
CA GLY A 178 -23.79 5.29 -17.12
C GLY A 178 -22.55 5.28 -16.26
N GLY A 179 -22.07 4.11 -15.83
CA GLY A 179 -20.80 3.96 -15.10
C GLY A 179 -20.71 4.74 -13.78
N PRO A 180 -19.51 4.86 -13.22
CA PRO A 180 -19.29 5.59 -11.99
C PRO A 180 -19.40 7.11 -12.19
N PRO A 181 -19.85 7.86 -11.17
CA PRO A 181 -19.79 9.33 -11.20
C PRO A 181 -18.34 9.82 -11.32
N PRO A 182 -18.11 11.05 -11.85
CA PRO A 182 -16.77 11.61 -11.93
C PRO A 182 -16.10 11.63 -10.56
N ALA A 183 -14.96 10.96 -10.42
CA ALA A 183 -14.23 10.88 -9.17
C ALA A 183 -13.19 12.00 -9.10
N ARG A 184 -13.49 13.09 -8.37
CA ARG A 184 -12.49 14.10 -8.05
C ARG A 184 -11.93 13.84 -6.65
N GLY A 185 -10.68 13.33 -6.58
CA GLY A 185 -9.95 13.20 -5.31
C GLY A 185 -10.50 12.18 -4.29
N THR A 186 -11.41 11.32 -4.67
CA THR A 186 -12.02 10.32 -3.77
C THR A 186 -11.09 9.15 -3.46
N ALA A 187 -11.16 8.65 -2.24
CA ALA A 187 -10.42 7.46 -1.81
C ALA A 187 -10.99 6.16 -2.38
N ASN A 188 -12.26 6.19 -2.77
CA ASN A 188 -13.02 5.05 -3.28
C ASN A 188 -13.88 5.50 -4.46
N LEU A 189 -13.96 4.65 -5.47
CA LEU A 189 -14.87 4.78 -6.58
C LEU A 189 -16.07 3.87 -6.32
N THR A 190 -17.28 4.42 -6.35
CA THR A 190 -18.50 3.64 -6.17
C THR A 190 -19.01 3.19 -7.53
N LEU A 191 -19.12 1.88 -7.73
CA LEU A 191 -19.70 1.24 -8.90
C LEU A 191 -21.07 0.70 -8.52
N MET A 192 -22.07 0.91 -9.38
CA MET A 192 -23.41 0.36 -9.18
C MET A 192 -23.53 -0.95 -9.95
N ARG A 193 -23.86 -2.03 -9.25
CA ARG A 193 -24.09 -3.36 -9.85
C ARG A 193 -25.58 -3.60 -10.05
N GLN A 194 -25.90 -4.29 -11.13
CA GLN A 194 -27.23 -4.83 -11.32
C GLN A 194 -27.54 -5.87 -10.23
N PRO A 195 -28.73 -5.83 -9.66
CA PRO A 195 -29.12 -6.83 -8.67
C PRO A 195 -29.26 -8.21 -9.33
N ALA A 196 -28.82 -9.26 -8.63
CA ALA A 196 -28.95 -10.64 -9.09
C ALA A 196 -30.42 -11.07 -9.28
N THR A 197 -31.35 -10.39 -8.60
CA THR A 197 -32.79 -10.66 -8.68
C THR A 197 -33.48 -9.43 -9.28
N PRO A 198 -34.27 -9.60 -10.39
CA PRO A 198 -35.02 -8.50 -10.96
C PRO A 198 -35.93 -7.83 -9.93
N GLY A 199 -36.06 -6.50 -10.00
CA GLY A 199 -36.92 -5.71 -9.08
C GLY A 199 -36.23 -5.29 -7.77
N ARG A 200 -35.03 -5.73 -7.47
CA ARG A 200 -34.25 -5.19 -6.35
C ARG A 200 -33.48 -3.92 -6.73
N PRO A 201 -33.22 -3.03 -5.78
CA PRO A 201 -32.39 -1.86 -6.04
C PRO A 201 -30.94 -2.25 -6.39
N PRO A 202 -30.24 -1.40 -7.17
CA PRO A 202 -28.83 -1.60 -7.48
C PRO A 202 -27.96 -1.69 -6.22
N VAL A 203 -26.91 -2.51 -6.29
CA VAL A 203 -26.00 -2.74 -5.15
C VAL A 203 -24.73 -1.92 -5.35
N PRO A 204 -24.42 -0.97 -4.44
CA PRO A 204 -23.17 -0.21 -4.52
C PRO A 204 -21.99 -1.11 -4.19
N THR A 205 -20.95 -1.07 -5.04
CA THR A 205 -19.70 -1.78 -4.84
C THR A 205 -18.56 -0.77 -4.79
N SER A 206 -17.80 -0.75 -3.70
CA SER A 206 -16.69 0.17 -3.52
C SER A 206 -15.39 -0.39 -4.10
N LEU A 207 -14.76 0.40 -4.99
CA LEU A 207 -13.46 0.12 -5.54
C LEU A 207 -12.44 1.10 -4.90
N PRO A 208 -11.58 0.66 -3.97
CA PRO A 208 -10.59 1.54 -3.36
C PRO A 208 -9.53 1.96 -4.39
N THR A 209 -9.39 3.27 -4.55
CA THR A 209 -8.43 3.88 -5.50
C THR A 209 -7.12 4.30 -4.84
N ARG A 210 -7.13 4.52 -3.50
CA ARG A 210 -5.94 4.93 -2.76
C ARG A 210 -4.71 4.05 -2.97
N PRO A 211 -4.83 2.70 -2.95
CA PRO A 211 -3.68 1.83 -3.10
C PRO A 211 -3.19 1.68 -4.54
N LEU A 212 -3.89 2.24 -5.53
CA LEU A 212 -3.59 2.10 -6.95
C LEU A 212 -2.79 3.28 -7.49
N ASP A 213 -1.89 3.01 -8.44
CA ASP A 213 -1.08 4.00 -9.13
C ASP A 213 -1.75 4.44 -10.43
N VAL A 214 -2.97 4.92 -10.31
CA VAL A 214 -3.78 5.47 -11.43
C VAL A 214 -4.59 6.65 -10.92
N ASP A 215 -4.78 7.66 -11.76
CA ASP A 215 -5.64 8.80 -11.44
C ASP A 215 -7.10 8.35 -11.28
N PRO A 216 -7.79 8.69 -10.17
CA PRO A 216 -9.15 8.25 -9.93
C PRO A 216 -10.18 8.76 -10.94
N ALA A 217 -9.99 9.98 -11.48
CA ALA A 217 -10.89 10.52 -12.49
C ALA A 217 -10.71 9.78 -13.81
N PHE A 218 -9.47 9.56 -14.22
CA PHE A 218 -9.13 8.77 -15.41
C PHE A 218 -9.64 7.33 -15.29
N LEU A 219 -9.51 6.70 -14.11
CA LEU A 219 -10.06 5.37 -13.83
C LEU A 219 -11.57 5.34 -13.99
N ALA A 220 -12.29 6.32 -13.41
CA ALA A 220 -13.73 6.42 -13.51
C ALA A 220 -14.21 6.59 -14.94
N GLU A 221 -13.52 7.45 -15.70
CA GLU A 221 -13.82 7.70 -17.10
C GLU A 221 -13.56 6.47 -17.98
N THR A 222 -12.43 5.77 -17.76
CA THR A 222 -12.11 4.52 -18.44
C THR A 222 -13.18 3.46 -18.19
N ILE A 223 -13.62 3.29 -16.95
CA ILE A 223 -14.68 2.31 -16.62
C ILE A 223 -15.98 2.70 -17.29
N ARG A 224 -16.39 3.98 -17.24
CA ARG A 224 -17.59 4.47 -17.91
C ARG A 224 -17.53 4.19 -19.39
N HIS A 225 -16.40 4.50 -20.04
CA HIS A 225 -16.19 4.25 -21.46
C HIS A 225 -16.47 2.79 -21.84
N TYR A 226 -15.94 1.80 -21.10
CA TYR A 226 -16.17 0.38 -21.42
C TYR A 226 -17.54 -0.15 -21.01
N VAL A 227 -18.23 0.51 -20.09
CA VAL A 227 -19.64 0.21 -19.79
C VAL A 227 -20.53 0.67 -20.94
N GLU A 228 -20.27 1.88 -21.48
CA GLU A 228 -21.07 2.50 -22.57
C GLU A 228 -20.72 1.93 -23.96
N HIS A 229 -19.49 1.44 -24.15
CA HIS A 229 -18.99 0.94 -25.45
C HIS A 229 -18.51 -0.51 -25.36
N PRO A 230 -19.43 -1.48 -25.24
CA PRO A 230 -19.06 -2.90 -25.11
C PRO A 230 -18.27 -3.44 -26.31
N GLU A 231 -18.45 -2.88 -27.51
CA GLU A 231 -17.72 -3.22 -28.72
C GLU A 231 -16.23 -2.89 -28.66
N ARG A 232 -15.81 -2.05 -27.70
CA ARG A 232 -14.40 -1.68 -27.49
C ARG A 232 -13.65 -2.58 -26.53
N ARG A 233 -14.35 -3.38 -25.73
CA ARG A 233 -13.75 -4.29 -24.74
C ARG A 233 -12.72 -5.27 -25.30
N PRO A 234 -12.86 -5.79 -26.55
CA PRO A 234 -11.82 -6.62 -27.15
C PRO A 234 -10.48 -5.90 -27.40
N ALA A 235 -10.48 -4.56 -27.48
CA ALA A 235 -9.27 -3.77 -27.68
C ALA A 235 -8.53 -3.43 -26.39
N ILE A 236 -9.10 -3.78 -25.22
CA ILE A 236 -8.45 -3.56 -23.91
C ILE A 236 -7.09 -4.28 -23.88
N GLY A 237 -6.05 -3.57 -23.46
CA GLY A 237 -4.69 -4.10 -23.38
C GLY A 237 -3.85 -3.85 -24.64
N THR A 238 -4.42 -3.25 -25.69
CA THR A 238 -3.66 -2.85 -26.87
C THR A 238 -3.07 -1.44 -26.71
N GLN A 239 -1.92 -1.19 -27.35
CA GLN A 239 -1.29 0.14 -27.34
C GLN A 239 -2.19 1.19 -28.01
N HIS A 240 -2.84 0.81 -29.11
CA HIS A 240 -3.76 1.68 -29.85
C HIS A 240 -4.92 2.19 -28.97
N GLU A 241 -5.51 1.31 -28.18
CA GLU A 241 -6.62 1.67 -27.28
C GLU A 241 -6.11 2.51 -26.10
N LEU A 242 -4.91 2.21 -25.57
CA LEU A 242 -4.28 3.03 -24.55
C LEU A 242 -4.04 4.48 -25.02
N ASP A 243 -3.52 4.65 -26.23
CA ASP A 243 -3.25 5.99 -26.79
C ASP A 243 -4.55 6.78 -27.02
N ARG A 244 -5.64 6.07 -27.33
CA ARG A 244 -6.97 6.69 -27.47
C ARG A 244 -7.57 7.13 -26.14
N LEU A 245 -7.34 6.37 -25.07
CA LEU A 245 -7.83 6.69 -23.73
C LEU A 245 -7.05 7.83 -23.07
N ARG A 246 -5.83 8.11 -23.52
CA ARG A 246 -5.08 9.26 -22.99
C ARG A 246 -5.85 10.53 -23.33
N PRO A 247 -6.10 11.40 -22.33
CA PRO A 247 -6.68 12.69 -22.60
C PRO A 247 -5.78 13.39 -23.63
N ALA A 248 -6.39 13.89 -24.69
CA ALA A 248 -5.67 14.75 -25.63
C ALA A 248 -5.01 15.86 -24.81
N VAL A 249 -3.67 15.92 -24.86
CA VAL A 249 -2.90 16.97 -24.22
C VAL A 249 -3.26 18.26 -24.97
N GLY A 250 -4.21 18.98 -24.40
CA GLY A 250 -4.59 20.31 -24.82
C GLY A 250 -3.99 21.33 -23.86
#